data_d93f4b666b85c2ff9d56b89e2bb06e26
#
_entry.id   d93f4b666b85c2ff9d56b89e2bb06e26
#
_cell.length_a   1.000
_cell.length_b   1.000
_cell.length_c   1.000
_cell.angle_alpha   90.00
_cell.angle_beta   90.00
_cell.angle_gamma   90.00
#
_symmetry.space_group_name_H-M   'P 1'
#
loop_
_entity.id
_entity.type
_entity.pdbx_description
1 polymer ?
#
loop_
_entity_poly.entity_id
_entity_poly.type
_entity_poly.pdbx_seq_one_letter_code
_entity_poly.pdbx_strand_id
1 'polypeptide(L)'
;LARALINRPTCLLLDEPLAALDRKLRREMQIELQTLQRDVGITFILVTHDQEEALSMSDEICIMREGQMIQSGSPRELYDQPQNRYVADFVGKTNFFPGTVTEINGSKVIIDTDSNERLIGTQSKGANPLVLGGKASVAVRPGMISLSTLGETSKNDHVSIHGQVMNQIFLGENSEYLVNTKGYGEVMVLSPKSLESENRNFSPGDMVSLSWSPEAALVLEDI
;
A
#
# COMPACT_ATOMS: atom_id res chain seq x y z
N LEU A 1 -0.06 -24.14 -21.16
CA LEU A 1 -0.22 -24.83 -19.88
C LEU A 1 -0.29 -26.36 -20.04
N ALA A 2 -1.25 -26.92 -20.78
CA ALA A 2 -1.45 -28.36 -20.94
C ALA A 2 -0.19 -29.10 -21.40
N ARG A 3 0.58 -28.53 -22.35
CA ARG A 3 1.85 -29.13 -22.82
C ARG A 3 2.90 -29.26 -21.72
N ALA A 4 2.96 -28.33 -20.78
CA ALA A 4 3.94 -28.35 -19.68
C ALA A 4 3.55 -29.40 -18.63
N LEU A 5 2.26 -29.63 -18.40
CA LEU A 5 1.75 -30.58 -17.41
C LEU A 5 1.79 -32.05 -17.85
N ILE A 6 1.80 -32.32 -19.16
CA ILE A 6 1.88 -33.70 -19.70
C ILE A 6 3.06 -34.47 -19.16
N ASN A 7 4.20 -33.80 -18.96
CA ASN A 7 5.44 -34.42 -18.47
C ASN A 7 5.47 -34.62 -16.94
N ARG A 8 4.36 -34.30 -16.22
CA ARG A 8 4.26 -34.39 -14.75
C ARG A 8 5.46 -33.73 -14.04
N PRO A 9 5.75 -32.44 -14.29
CA PRO A 9 6.87 -31.78 -13.67
C PRO A 9 6.65 -31.63 -12.15
N THR A 10 7.73 -31.48 -11.39
CA THR A 10 7.65 -31.16 -9.95
C THR A 10 7.45 -29.67 -9.70
N CYS A 11 7.80 -28.83 -10.69
CA CYS A 11 7.66 -27.38 -10.63
C CYS A 11 7.25 -26.84 -12.00
N LEU A 12 6.33 -25.88 -12.02
CA LEU A 12 5.86 -25.19 -13.23
C LEU A 12 6.27 -23.71 -13.16
N LEU A 13 7.00 -23.26 -14.18
CA LEU A 13 7.38 -21.87 -14.34
C LEU A 13 6.40 -21.17 -15.27
N LEU A 14 5.83 -20.07 -14.83
CA LEU A 14 4.88 -19.24 -15.56
C LEU A 14 5.45 -17.81 -15.66
N ASP A 15 5.78 -17.42 -16.87
CA ASP A 15 6.28 -16.07 -17.16
C ASP A 15 5.16 -15.21 -17.75
N GLU A 16 4.70 -14.23 -16.98
CA GLU A 16 3.60 -13.30 -17.31
C GLU A 16 2.36 -13.98 -17.92
N PRO A 17 1.82 -15.06 -17.33
CA PRO A 17 0.82 -15.91 -17.99
C PRO A 17 -0.51 -15.23 -18.27
N LEU A 18 -0.81 -14.11 -17.59
CA LEU A 18 -2.09 -13.41 -17.66
C LEU A 18 -1.99 -12.02 -18.29
N ALA A 19 -0.79 -11.57 -18.71
CA ALA A 19 -0.55 -10.20 -19.17
C ALA A 19 -1.41 -9.79 -20.39
N ALA A 20 -1.72 -10.72 -21.28
CA ALA A 20 -2.47 -10.45 -22.51
C ALA A 20 -4.01 -10.51 -22.33
N LEU A 21 -4.51 -10.74 -21.12
CA LEU A 21 -5.95 -10.95 -20.87
C LEU A 21 -6.62 -9.64 -20.40
N ASP A 22 -7.89 -9.48 -20.80
CA ASP A 22 -8.75 -8.44 -20.24
C ASP A 22 -9.04 -8.70 -18.74
N ARG A 23 -9.53 -7.68 -18.04
CA ARG A 23 -9.74 -7.72 -16.58
C ARG A 23 -10.66 -8.87 -16.13
N LYS A 24 -11.74 -9.14 -16.87
CA LYS A 24 -12.70 -10.20 -16.49
C LYS A 24 -12.08 -11.57 -16.67
N LEU A 25 -11.52 -11.83 -17.85
CA LEU A 25 -10.89 -13.11 -18.17
C LEU A 25 -9.66 -13.36 -17.29
N ARG A 26 -8.89 -12.32 -16.98
CA ARG A 26 -7.75 -12.40 -16.04
C ARG A 26 -8.20 -12.93 -14.68
N ARG A 27 -9.30 -12.39 -14.10
CA ARG A 27 -9.82 -12.86 -12.81
C ARG A 27 -10.32 -14.30 -12.85
N GLU A 28 -11.01 -14.69 -13.92
CA GLU A 28 -11.43 -16.07 -14.12
C GLU A 28 -10.22 -17.01 -14.20
N MET A 29 -9.20 -16.65 -14.95
CA MET A 29 -7.98 -17.44 -15.11
C MET A 29 -7.12 -17.50 -13.84
N GLN A 30 -7.10 -16.47 -13.01
CA GLN A 30 -6.47 -16.52 -11.69
C GLN A 30 -7.08 -17.62 -10.82
N ILE A 31 -8.41 -17.70 -10.77
CA ILE A 31 -9.14 -18.74 -10.02
C ILE A 31 -8.85 -20.14 -10.59
N GLU A 32 -8.86 -20.28 -11.91
CA GLU A 32 -8.58 -21.56 -12.60
C GLU A 32 -7.14 -22.03 -12.33
N LEU A 33 -6.15 -21.13 -12.38
CA LEU A 33 -4.75 -21.46 -12.09
C LEU A 33 -4.52 -21.88 -10.64
N GLN A 34 -5.16 -21.20 -9.69
CA GLN A 34 -5.11 -21.59 -8.27
C GLN A 34 -5.77 -22.96 -8.03
N THR A 35 -6.90 -23.21 -8.68
CA THR A 35 -7.60 -24.51 -8.60
C THR A 35 -6.73 -25.62 -9.18
N LEU A 36 -6.18 -25.38 -10.37
CA LEU A 36 -5.29 -26.33 -11.03
C LEU A 36 -4.03 -26.63 -10.18
N GLN A 37 -3.42 -25.62 -9.58
CA GLN A 37 -2.26 -25.79 -8.71
C GLN A 37 -2.59 -26.69 -7.51
N ARG A 38 -3.74 -26.48 -6.87
CA ARG A 38 -4.22 -27.33 -5.76
C ARG A 38 -4.50 -28.76 -6.19
N ASP A 39 -5.14 -28.94 -7.35
CA ASP A 39 -5.52 -30.26 -7.85
C ASP A 39 -4.30 -31.09 -8.27
N VAL A 40 -3.31 -30.43 -8.88
CA VAL A 40 -2.07 -31.11 -9.34
C VAL A 40 -1.06 -31.27 -8.20
N GLY A 41 -1.08 -30.39 -7.21
CA GLY A 41 -0.22 -30.47 -6.01
C GLY A 41 1.27 -30.24 -6.28
N ILE A 42 1.62 -29.48 -7.33
CA ILE A 42 3.02 -29.13 -7.66
C ILE A 42 3.29 -27.64 -7.35
N THR A 43 4.56 -27.30 -7.25
CA THR A 43 4.98 -25.91 -7.06
C THR A 43 4.79 -25.12 -8.35
N PHE A 44 4.14 -23.95 -8.25
CA PHE A 44 4.09 -22.96 -9.33
C PHE A 44 5.01 -21.80 -8.98
N ILE A 45 5.85 -21.38 -9.91
CA ILE A 45 6.63 -20.15 -9.83
C ILE A 45 6.08 -19.20 -10.88
N LEU A 46 5.48 -18.12 -10.42
CA LEU A 46 4.86 -17.09 -11.25
C LEU A 46 5.78 -15.87 -11.31
N VAL A 47 6.20 -15.47 -12.50
CA VAL A 47 6.85 -14.19 -12.74
C VAL A 47 5.79 -13.22 -13.28
N THR A 48 5.61 -12.11 -12.60
CA THR A 48 4.64 -11.08 -12.99
C THR A 48 5.12 -9.69 -12.54
N HIS A 49 4.69 -8.66 -13.25
CA HIS A 49 4.80 -7.27 -12.83
C HIS A 49 3.46 -6.72 -12.28
N ASP A 50 2.41 -7.54 -12.29
CA ASP A 50 1.09 -7.18 -11.77
C ASP A 50 1.00 -7.52 -10.28
N GLN A 51 0.84 -6.46 -9.46
CA GLN A 51 0.76 -6.59 -8.00
C GLN A 51 -0.47 -7.36 -7.55
N GLU A 52 -1.62 -7.18 -8.25
CA GLU A 52 -2.86 -7.88 -7.91
C GLU A 52 -2.71 -9.39 -8.15
N GLU A 53 -2.00 -9.80 -9.21
CA GLU A 53 -1.69 -11.20 -9.48
C GLU A 53 -0.81 -11.79 -8.37
N ALA A 54 0.29 -11.12 -8.04
CA ALA A 54 1.20 -11.58 -7.00
C ALA A 54 0.49 -11.73 -5.65
N LEU A 55 -0.24 -10.69 -5.21
CA LEU A 55 -0.92 -10.68 -3.91
C LEU A 55 -2.08 -11.69 -3.83
N SER A 56 -2.79 -11.94 -4.94
CA SER A 56 -3.97 -12.80 -4.94
C SER A 56 -3.67 -14.27 -5.17
N MET A 57 -2.57 -14.61 -5.84
CA MET A 57 -2.32 -15.97 -6.32
C MET A 57 -1.22 -16.72 -5.58
N SER A 58 -0.33 -16.02 -4.86
CA SER A 58 0.87 -16.62 -4.29
C SER A 58 0.73 -16.92 -2.81
N ASP A 59 1.35 -17.99 -2.35
CA ASP A 59 1.56 -18.29 -0.91
C ASP A 59 2.77 -17.51 -0.38
N GLU A 60 3.79 -17.32 -1.25
CA GLU A 60 4.99 -16.56 -0.98
C GLU A 60 5.35 -15.68 -2.19
N ILE A 61 5.73 -14.43 -1.93
CA ILE A 61 6.15 -13.47 -2.95
C ILE A 61 7.60 -13.09 -2.69
N CYS A 62 8.39 -13.03 -3.78
CA CYS A 62 9.73 -12.51 -3.77
C CYS A 62 9.80 -11.24 -4.62
N ILE A 63 10.06 -10.09 -3.98
CA ILE A 63 10.24 -8.81 -4.68
C ILE A 63 11.70 -8.67 -5.07
N MET A 64 11.92 -8.43 -6.36
CA MET A 64 13.25 -8.27 -6.94
C MET A 64 13.45 -6.86 -7.49
N ARG A 65 14.66 -6.34 -7.38
CA ARG A 65 15.11 -5.10 -8.00
C ARG A 65 16.56 -5.26 -8.47
N GLU A 66 16.83 -4.92 -9.72
CA GLU A 66 18.18 -4.96 -10.30
C GLU A 66 18.89 -6.32 -10.11
N GLY A 67 18.13 -7.42 -10.24
CA GLY A 67 18.64 -8.79 -10.08
C GLY A 67 18.86 -9.24 -8.64
N GLN A 68 18.52 -8.41 -7.64
CA GLN A 68 18.64 -8.74 -6.22
C GLN A 68 17.27 -8.94 -5.59
N MET A 69 17.16 -9.89 -4.67
CA MET A 69 16.00 -10.07 -3.83
C MET A 69 15.98 -8.98 -2.75
N ILE A 70 14.90 -8.19 -2.72
CA ILE A 70 14.72 -7.10 -1.75
C ILE A 70 13.99 -7.58 -0.51
N GLN A 71 12.87 -8.29 -0.70
CA GLN A 71 12.09 -8.89 0.38
C GLN A 71 11.33 -10.09 -0.14
N SER A 72 11.24 -11.16 0.67
CA SER A 72 10.30 -12.25 0.45
C SER A 72 9.44 -12.47 1.69
N GLY A 73 8.25 -13.03 1.47
CA GLY A 73 7.30 -13.35 2.53
C GLY A 73 5.90 -13.60 1.98
N SER A 74 4.94 -13.85 2.87
CA SER A 74 3.55 -13.97 2.47
C SER A 74 3.01 -12.65 1.91
N PRO A 75 1.97 -12.67 1.06
CA PRO A 75 1.33 -11.47 0.53
C PRO A 75 0.99 -10.45 1.62
N ARG A 76 0.47 -10.94 2.74
CA ARG A 76 0.06 -10.11 3.86
C ARG A 76 1.27 -9.46 4.57
N GLU A 77 2.36 -10.20 4.76
CA GLU A 77 3.59 -9.65 5.34
C GLU A 77 4.18 -8.53 4.48
N LEU A 78 4.24 -8.73 3.17
CA LEU A 78 4.77 -7.70 2.26
C LEU A 78 3.90 -6.45 2.22
N TYR A 79 2.58 -6.60 2.33
CA TYR A 79 1.64 -5.49 2.33
C TYR A 79 1.60 -4.74 3.66
N ASP A 80 1.53 -5.47 4.79
CA ASP A 80 1.37 -4.91 6.13
C ASP A 80 2.72 -4.55 6.78
N GLN A 81 3.83 -5.20 6.37
CA GLN A 81 5.16 -5.05 6.97
C GLN A 81 6.26 -4.92 5.89
N PRO A 82 6.15 -3.96 4.96
CA PRO A 82 7.20 -3.70 3.99
C PRO A 82 8.48 -3.26 4.72
N GLN A 83 9.64 -3.77 4.29
CA GLN A 83 10.91 -3.46 4.93
C GLN A 83 11.46 -2.09 4.55
N ASN A 84 11.04 -1.54 3.42
CA ASN A 84 11.50 -0.24 2.93
C ASN A 84 10.43 0.42 2.04
N ARG A 85 10.69 1.68 1.67
CA ARG A 85 9.80 2.47 0.81
C ARG A 85 9.54 1.80 -0.56
N TYR A 86 10.57 1.18 -1.16
CA TYR A 86 10.43 0.52 -2.46
C TYR A 86 9.39 -0.61 -2.42
N VAL A 87 9.46 -1.48 -1.41
CA VAL A 87 8.47 -2.56 -1.22
C VAL A 87 7.09 -1.99 -0.95
N ALA A 88 6.97 -0.98 -0.09
CA ALA A 88 5.68 -0.34 0.22
C ALA A 88 5.00 0.24 -1.02
N ASP A 89 5.77 0.90 -1.89
CA ASP A 89 5.29 1.48 -3.14
C ASP A 89 4.95 0.41 -4.19
N PHE A 90 5.77 -0.64 -4.23
CA PHE A 90 5.60 -1.74 -5.20
C PHE A 90 4.35 -2.58 -4.92
N VAL A 91 4.01 -2.88 -3.66
CA VAL A 91 2.88 -3.78 -3.31
C VAL A 91 1.52 -3.10 -3.25
N GLY A 92 1.45 -1.79 -3.47
CA GLY A 92 0.19 -1.05 -3.52
C GLY A 92 0.38 0.45 -3.36
N LYS A 93 -0.64 1.21 -3.77
CA LYS A 93 -0.64 2.67 -3.63
C LYS A 93 -0.35 3.07 -2.19
N THR A 94 0.56 4.01 -1.99
CA THR A 94 1.01 4.48 -0.67
C THR A 94 1.28 5.97 -0.72
N ASN A 95 0.81 6.72 0.27
CA ASN A 95 1.24 8.10 0.49
C ASN A 95 2.50 8.09 1.34
N PHE A 96 3.48 8.91 0.97
CA PHE A 96 4.74 9.06 1.71
C PHE A 96 4.91 10.50 2.17
N PHE A 97 5.15 10.66 3.48
CA PHE A 97 5.39 11.93 4.12
C PHE A 97 6.84 11.95 4.61
N PRO A 98 7.77 12.57 3.86
CA PRO A 98 9.21 12.57 4.19
C PRO A 98 9.52 13.46 5.39
N GLY A 99 10.57 13.09 6.11
CA GLY A 99 11.04 13.87 7.25
C GLY A 99 12.32 13.31 7.86
N THR A 100 12.59 13.73 9.08
CA THR A 100 13.77 13.33 9.86
C THR A 100 13.33 12.70 11.16
N VAL A 101 13.87 11.54 11.51
CA VAL A 101 13.57 10.83 12.75
C VAL A 101 14.04 11.64 13.96
N THR A 102 13.12 12.01 14.84
CA THR A 102 13.41 12.82 16.04
C THR A 102 13.25 12.05 17.34
N GLU A 103 12.36 11.04 17.37
CA GLU A 103 12.17 10.20 18.56
C GLU A 103 11.91 8.75 18.16
N ILE A 104 12.47 7.80 18.95
CA ILE A 104 12.22 6.37 18.80
C ILE A 104 11.87 5.81 20.17
N ASN A 105 10.63 5.31 20.34
CA ASN A 105 10.12 4.77 21.60
C ASN A 105 9.55 3.35 21.35
N GLY A 106 10.41 2.34 21.41
CA GLY A 106 10.06 0.98 21.01
C GLY A 106 9.75 0.89 19.53
N SER A 107 8.53 0.47 19.17
CA SER A 107 8.07 0.47 17.76
C SER A 107 7.53 1.82 17.29
N LYS A 108 7.22 2.75 18.20
CA LYS A 108 6.67 4.07 17.88
C LYS A 108 7.80 5.01 17.50
N VAL A 109 7.67 5.65 16.34
CA VAL A 109 8.66 6.57 15.79
C VAL A 109 7.99 7.88 15.47
N ILE A 110 8.67 8.98 15.78
CA ILE A 110 8.25 10.34 15.45
C ILE A 110 9.23 10.90 14.43
N ILE A 111 8.69 11.47 13.37
CA ILE A 111 9.48 12.25 12.41
C ILE A 111 9.00 13.69 12.40
N ASP A 112 9.94 14.61 12.29
CA ASP A 112 9.68 16.01 12.00
C ASP A 112 9.84 16.23 10.49
N THR A 113 8.81 16.78 9.88
CA THR A 113 8.77 17.03 8.45
C THR A 113 9.34 18.38 8.11
N ASP A 114 9.66 18.62 6.84
CA ASP A 114 10.16 19.93 6.37
C ASP A 114 9.10 21.05 6.56
N SER A 115 7.83 20.69 6.78
CA SER A 115 6.72 21.62 7.09
C SER A 115 6.62 21.96 8.58
N ASN A 116 7.56 21.52 9.44
CA ASN A 116 7.52 21.61 10.91
C ASN A 116 6.31 20.90 11.55
N GLU A 117 5.74 19.91 10.89
CA GLU A 117 4.70 19.04 11.46
C GLU A 117 5.32 17.76 12.00
N ARG A 118 4.84 17.32 13.16
CA ARG A 118 5.23 16.05 13.76
C ARG A 118 4.29 14.95 13.31
N LEU A 119 4.85 13.96 12.64
CA LEU A 119 4.10 12.76 12.25
C LEU A 119 4.57 11.57 13.08
N ILE A 120 3.59 10.74 13.44
CA ILE A 120 3.81 9.56 14.29
C ILE A 120 3.41 8.32 13.50
N GLY A 121 4.25 7.31 13.57
CA GLY A 121 3.97 5.99 13.01
C GLY A 121 4.71 4.89 13.75
N THR A 122 4.65 3.69 13.21
CA THR A 122 5.31 2.50 13.77
C THR A 122 6.40 2.02 12.82
N GLN A 123 7.52 1.58 13.36
CA GLN A 123 8.56 0.93 12.56
C GLN A 123 8.06 -0.45 12.10
N SER A 124 8.22 -0.75 10.81
CA SER A 124 7.89 -2.05 10.23
C SER A 124 8.78 -3.15 10.84
N LYS A 125 8.19 -4.32 11.11
CA LYS A 125 8.93 -5.48 11.58
C LYS A 125 9.85 -5.99 10.46
N GLY A 126 11.13 -6.23 10.81
CA GLY A 126 12.12 -6.69 9.82
C GLY A 126 12.72 -5.60 8.94
N ALA A 127 12.27 -4.35 9.04
CA ALA A 127 12.93 -3.21 8.42
C ALA A 127 14.28 -2.91 9.10
N ASN A 128 15.18 -2.25 8.35
CA ASN A 128 16.42 -1.75 8.94
C ASN A 128 16.11 -0.84 10.12
N PRO A 129 16.91 -0.90 11.21
CA PRO A 129 16.72 -0.03 12.35
C PRO A 129 16.82 1.43 11.94
N LEU A 130 15.78 2.21 12.27
CA LEU A 130 15.82 3.66 12.09
C LEU A 130 16.78 4.28 13.09
N VAL A 131 17.46 5.36 12.69
CA VAL A 131 18.40 6.09 13.53
C VAL A 131 17.92 7.52 13.75
N LEU A 132 18.16 8.06 14.94
CA LEU A 132 17.87 9.46 15.25
C LEU A 132 18.65 10.38 14.29
N GLY A 133 17.97 11.37 13.74
CA GLY A 133 18.51 12.27 12.72
C GLY A 133 18.56 11.69 11.30
N GLY A 134 18.19 10.41 11.11
CA GLY A 134 18.10 9.76 9.81
C GLY A 134 16.89 10.23 9.00
N LYS A 135 17.00 10.16 7.67
CA LYS A 135 15.88 10.42 6.77
C LYS A 135 14.95 9.22 6.72
N ALA A 136 13.66 9.49 6.85
CA ALA A 136 12.62 8.48 6.79
C ALA A 136 11.31 9.08 6.28
N SER A 137 10.40 8.24 5.82
CA SER A 137 9.06 8.65 5.44
C SER A 137 8.01 7.93 6.29
N VAL A 138 6.97 8.66 6.70
CA VAL A 138 5.72 8.04 7.15
C VAL A 138 4.96 7.58 5.92
N ALA A 139 4.67 6.29 5.85
CA ALA A 139 3.94 5.61 4.78
C ALA A 139 2.51 5.30 5.23
N VAL A 140 1.51 5.80 4.53
CA VAL A 140 0.09 5.57 4.86
C VAL A 140 -0.68 5.13 3.61
N ARG A 141 -1.39 4.01 3.72
CA ARG A 141 -2.25 3.53 2.62
C ARG A 141 -3.44 4.47 2.42
N PRO A 142 -3.84 4.76 1.16
CA PRO A 142 -4.97 5.66 0.87
C PRO A 142 -6.27 5.32 1.59
N GLY A 143 -6.55 4.02 1.76
CA GLY A 143 -7.75 3.55 2.47
C GLY A 143 -7.69 3.66 3.99
N MET A 144 -6.53 4.01 4.56
CA MET A 144 -6.36 4.25 6.01
C MET A 144 -6.50 5.72 6.38
N ILE A 145 -6.61 6.60 5.40
CA ILE A 145 -6.81 8.04 5.61
C ILE A 145 -8.31 8.35 5.55
N SER A 146 -8.81 9.00 6.59
CA SER A 146 -10.18 9.51 6.66
C SER A 146 -10.23 10.97 6.29
N LEU A 147 -11.26 11.38 5.53
CA LEU A 147 -11.58 12.78 5.23
C LEU A 147 -12.69 13.27 6.16
N SER A 148 -12.55 14.51 6.62
CA SER A 148 -13.58 15.23 7.38
C SER A 148 -13.56 16.73 7.05
N THR A 149 -14.63 17.44 7.41
CA THR A 149 -14.68 18.90 7.29
C THR A 149 -13.70 19.55 8.27
N LEU A 150 -13.20 20.74 7.92
CA LEU A 150 -12.34 21.50 8.84
C LEU A 150 -13.08 21.80 10.15
N GLY A 151 -12.42 21.52 11.28
CA GLY A 151 -12.98 21.78 12.61
C GLY A 151 -13.77 20.60 13.21
N GLU A 152 -14.01 19.52 12.48
CA GLU A 152 -14.41 18.27 13.12
C GLU A 152 -13.27 17.72 13.96
N THR A 153 -13.57 17.35 15.21
CA THR A 153 -12.58 16.81 16.13
C THR A 153 -12.17 15.42 15.64
N SER A 154 -10.92 15.28 15.21
CA SER A 154 -10.33 13.94 15.03
C SER A 154 -10.25 13.23 16.38
N LYS A 155 -10.23 11.90 16.38
CA LYS A 155 -10.01 11.14 17.62
C LYS A 155 -8.69 11.57 18.27
N ASN A 156 -8.66 11.67 19.60
CA ASN A 156 -7.58 12.29 20.38
C ASN A 156 -6.15 11.81 20.11
N ASP A 157 -5.97 10.64 19.42
CA ASP A 157 -4.65 10.09 19.11
C ASP A 157 -4.34 10.07 17.60
N HIS A 158 -5.20 10.67 16.76
CA HIS A 158 -4.99 10.67 15.31
C HIS A 158 -4.04 11.78 14.88
N VAL A 159 -3.16 11.47 13.94
CA VAL A 159 -2.44 12.46 13.14
C VAL A 159 -3.42 13.14 12.20
N SER A 160 -3.35 14.46 12.08
CA SER A 160 -4.24 15.24 11.21
C SER A 160 -3.44 16.28 10.43
N ILE A 161 -3.68 16.33 9.12
CA ILE A 161 -3.15 17.37 8.21
C ILE A 161 -4.30 17.96 7.42
N HIS A 162 -4.11 19.14 6.83
CA HIS A 162 -5.14 19.84 6.08
C HIS A 162 -4.77 19.99 4.61
N GLY A 163 -5.78 19.98 3.74
CA GLY A 163 -5.57 20.18 2.32
C GLY A 163 -6.83 20.57 1.58
N GLN A 164 -6.68 20.85 0.31
CA GLN A 164 -7.77 21.17 -0.60
C GLN A 164 -7.99 20.00 -1.58
N VAL A 165 -9.22 19.57 -1.73
CA VAL A 165 -9.61 18.57 -2.71
C VAL A 165 -9.36 19.13 -4.12
N MET A 166 -8.51 18.45 -4.88
CA MET A 166 -8.20 18.80 -6.27
C MET A 166 -9.05 18.02 -7.26
N ASN A 167 -9.30 16.75 -6.94
CA ASN A 167 -10.07 15.87 -7.81
C ASN A 167 -10.80 14.79 -7.00
N GLN A 168 -11.92 14.31 -7.55
CA GLN A 168 -12.68 13.17 -7.05
C GLN A 168 -12.97 12.24 -8.24
N ILE A 169 -12.67 10.96 -8.08
CA ILE A 169 -12.95 9.92 -9.07
C ILE A 169 -13.84 8.87 -8.42
N PHE A 170 -15.05 8.72 -8.92
CA PHE A 170 -15.97 7.70 -8.46
C PHE A 170 -15.64 6.34 -9.11
N LEU A 171 -15.33 5.35 -8.29
CA LEU A 171 -14.94 4.00 -8.72
C LEU A 171 -16.03 2.93 -8.46
N GLY A 172 -17.25 3.35 -8.14
CA GLY A 172 -18.38 2.48 -7.83
C GLY A 172 -18.49 2.19 -6.33
N GLU A 173 -17.70 1.29 -5.79
CA GLU A 173 -17.70 0.93 -4.35
C GLU A 173 -16.89 1.92 -3.49
N ASN A 174 -16.00 2.68 -4.11
CA ASN A 174 -15.13 3.67 -3.47
C ASN A 174 -15.09 4.95 -4.29
N SER A 175 -14.73 6.05 -3.63
CA SER A 175 -14.29 7.30 -4.26
C SER A 175 -12.81 7.53 -3.96
N GLU A 176 -12.04 7.85 -4.99
CA GLU A 176 -10.65 8.27 -4.87
C GLU A 176 -10.59 9.79 -4.87
N TYR A 177 -10.02 10.38 -3.83
CA TYR A 177 -9.79 11.81 -3.71
C TYR A 177 -8.31 12.11 -3.86
N LEU A 178 -8.00 13.13 -4.65
CA LEU A 178 -6.67 13.72 -4.71
C LEU A 178 -6.73 15.04 -3.95
N VAL A 179 -5.96 15.15 -2.87
CA VAL A 179 -5.96 16.30 -1.97
C VAL A 179 -4.58 16.96 -1.99
N ASN A 180 -4.53 18.24 -2.37
CA ASN A 180 -3.29 19.01 -2.28
C ASN A 180 -3.10 19.52 -0.86
N THR A 181 -2.02 19.12 -0.21
CA THR A 181 -1.69 19.47 1.17
C THR A 181 -0.50 20.43 1.19
N LYS A 182 -0.51 21.37 2.14
CA LYS A 182 0.60 22.29 2.30
C LYS A 182 1.80 21.53 2.89
N GLY A 183 2.87 21.42 2.11
CA GLY A 183 4.13 20.80 2.53
C GLY A 183 4.37 19.37 2.07
N TYR A 184 3.32 18.62 1.67
CA TYR A 184 3.47 17.23 1.21
C TYR A 184 3.02 17.02 -0.26
N GLY A 185 2.46 18.08 -0.89
CA GLY A 185 1.91 17.97 -2.23
C GLY A 185 0.62 17.16 -2.25
N GLU A 186 0.49 16.31 -3.26
CA GLU A 186 -0.71 15.53 -3.52
C GLU A 186 -0.78 14.28 -2.64
N VAL A 187 -1.87 14.14 -1.89
CA VAL A 187 -2.19 12.99 -1.06
C VAL A 187 -3.43 12.31 -1.61
N MET A 188 -3.33 11.01 -1.85
CA MET A 188 -4.43 10.17 -2.32
C MET A 188 -5.20 9.62 -1.13
N VAL A 189 -6.54 9.70 -1.18
CA VAL A 189 -7.44 9.10 -0.19
C VAL A 189 -8.45 8.21 -0.90
N LEU A 190 -8.64 7.00 -0.41
CA LEU A 190 -9.65 6.06 -0.90
C LEU A 190 -10.76 5.93 0.14
N SER A 191 -11.93 6.50 -0.15
CA SER A 191 -13.09 6.50 0.74
C SER A 191 -14.14 5.50 0.28
N PRO A 192 -14.58 4.56 1.14
CA PRO A 192 -15.69 3.68 0.83
C PRO A 192 -17.00 4.46 0.64
N LYS A 193 -17.80 4.06 -0.35
CA LYS A 193 -19.12 4.69 -0.63
C LYS A 193 -20.06 4.69 0.59
N SER A 194 -19.93 3.71 1.48
CA SER A 194 -20.71 3.65 2.72
C SER A 194 -20.52 4.87 3.63
N LEU A 195 -19.36 5.53 3.56
CA LEU A 195 -19.07 6.74 4.32
C LEU A 195 -19.61 8.02 3.64
N GLU A 196 -19.90 8.00 2.34
CA GLU A 196 -20.48 9.13 1.59
C GLU A 196 -21.92 9.40 2.00
N SER A 197 -22.67 8.37 2.44
CA SER A 197 -24.05 8.49 2.92
C SER A 197 -24.19 9.29 4.23
N GLU A 198 -23.10 9.59 4.93
CA GLU A 198 -23.03 10.38 6.16
C GLU A 198 -22.69 11.87 5.94
N ASN A 199 -23.04 12.47 4.79
CA ASN A 199 -22.67 13.84 4.39
C ASN A 199 -21.15 14.05 4.19
N ARG A 200 -20.39 13.04 3.83
CA ARG A 200 -18.95 13.10 3.59
C ARG A 200 -18.60 13.01 2.10
N ASN A 201 -19.36 13.70 1.26
CA ASN A 201 -19.04 13.84 -0.16
C ASN A 201 -18.37 15.19 -0.38
N PHE A 202 -17.09 15.19 -0.72
CA PHE A 202 -16.30 16.39 -0.94
C PHE A 202 -16.13 16.65 -2.44
N SER A 203 -16.18 17.92 -2.82
CA SER A 203 -16.02 18.38 -4.20
C SER A 203 -14.66 19.06 -4.40
N PRO A 204 -14.14 19.11 -5.64
CA PRO A 204 -12.98 19.92 -5.94
C PRO A 204 -13.13 21.36 -5.44
N GLY A 205 -12.13 21.85 -4.72
CA GLY A 205 -12.13 23.15 -4.06
C GLY A 205 -12.42 23.13 -2.56
N ASP A 206 -13.04 22.06 -2.05
CA ASP A 206 -13.33 21.94 -0.62
C ASP A 206 -12.06 21.81 0.21
N MET A 207 -12.04 22.51 1.35
CA MET A 207 -10.99 22.37 2.35
C MET A 207 -11.34 21.24 3.31
N VAL A 208 -10.44 20.30 3.48
CA VAL A 208 -10.65 19.07 4.26
C VAL A 208 -9.54 18.82 5.26
N SER A 209 -9.88 18.07 6.30
CA SER A 209 -8.92 17.46 7.22
C SER A 209 -8.71 15.99 6.84
N LEU A 210 -7.45 15.60 6.68
CA LEU A 210 -7.03 14.21 6.47
C LEU A 210 -6.54 13.68 7.80
N SER A 211 -7.04 12.54 8.24
CA SER A 211 -6.63 11.96 9.52
C SER A 211 -6.45 10.45 9.45
N TRP A 212 -5.48 9.94 10.22
CA TRP A 212 -5.20 8.51 10.36
C TRP A 212 -4.68 8.17 11.76
N SER A 213 -4.82 6.90 12.16
CA SER A 213 -4.22 6.46 13.42
C SER A 213 -2.71 6.22 13.25
N PRO A 214 -1.90 6.47 14.28
CA PRO A 214 -0.45 6.16 14.25
C PRO A 214 -0.14 4.70 13.92
N GLU A 215 -1.01 3.77 14.30
CA GLU A 215 -0.87 2.33 14.05
C GLU A 215 -1.07 1.98 12.57
N ALA A 216 -1.81 2.81 11.82
CA ALA A 216 -2.02 2.65 10.38
C ALA A 216 -0.86 3.22 9.54
N ALA A 217 0.08 3.91 10.19
CA ALA A 217 1.23 4.56 9.57
C ALA A 217 2.52 3.79 9.85
N LEU A 218 3.27 3.46 8.81
CA LEU A 218 4.60 2.85 8.94
C LEU A 218 5.68 3.92 8.74
N VAL A 219 6.75 3.85 9.52
CA VAL A 219 7.94 4.67 9.30
C VAL A 219 8.99 3.81 8.61
N LEU A 220 9.37 4.21 7.41
CA LEU A 220 10.27 3.49 6.52
C LEU A 220 11.47 4.37 6.19
N GLU A 221 12.65 3.75 6.11
CA GLU A 221 13.86 4.42 5.66
C GLU A 221 13.72 4.85 4.19
N ASP A 222 14.15 6.06 3.87
CA ASP A 222 14.26 6.55 2.49
C ASP A 222 15.59 6.07 1.89
N ILE A 223 15.53 4.97 1.11
CA ILE A 223 16.67 4.37 0.39
C ILE A 223 16.57 4.71 -1.09
#